data_80d3752f6d72a4d1c0ad8154d07c36ed
#
_entry.id   80d3752f6d72a4d1c0ad8154d07c36ed
#
_cell.length_a   1.000
_cell.length_b   1.000
_cell.length_c   1.000
_cell.angle_alpha   90.00
_cell.angle_beta   90.00
_cell.angle_gamma   90.00
#
_symmetry.space_group_name_H-M   'P 1'
#
loop_
_entity.id
_entity.type
_entity.pdbx_description
1 polymer ?
#
loop_
_entity_poly.entity_id
_entity_poly.type
_entity_poly.pdbx_seq_one_letter_code
_entity_poly.pdbx_strand_id
1 'polypeptide(L)'
;MSGEAWLIFCTACAVMFALPSPLAFSAASYSAIRGKRTVLATATGGALGITTAMTLAAIPTVAFAYLPKSFLEIIEWAGLGWLMLFVLWIMATPVARAANADNDNLRGKTLGAIFRDCFAVAAFRPRYFSFFLALLPQFVSQPADAVEVLAIAQSAVLIAALVILVGQALFAPSMLALIRRMSGGKKVKPKYRTYFISGRAVSAGYRRIAA
;
A
#
# COMPACT_ATOMS: atom_id res chain seq x y z
N MET A 1 -12.65 6.32 22.68
CA MET A 1 -13.26 6.72 21.39
C MET A 1 -14.74 6.35 21.38
N SER A 2 -15.62 7.18 20.78
CA SER A 2 -17.03 6.84 20.56
C SER A 2 -17.16 5.73 19.49
N GLY A 3 -18.27 4.98 19.49
CA GLY A 3 -18.54 3.95 18.48
C GLY A 3 -18.58 4.52 17.06
N GLU A 4 -19.08 5.74 16.89
CA GLU A 4 -19.09 6.44 15.59
C GLU A 4 -17.68 6.75 15.09
N ALA A 5 -16.79 7.22 15.95
CA ALA A 5 -15.39 7.47 15.60
C ALA A 5 -14.69 6.20 15.15
N TRP A 6 -14.96 5.06 15.80
CA TRP A 6 -14.45 3.75 15.37
C TRP A 6 -14.96 3.34 13.99
N LEU A 7 -16.24 3.55 13.71
CA LEU A 7 -16.81 3.25 12.40
C LEU A 7 -16.18 4.10 11.29
N ILE A 8 -15.97 5.38 11.55
CA ILE A 8 -15.33 6.30 10.61
C ILE A 8 -13.88 5.85 10.35
N PHE A 9 -13.12 5.53 11.40
CA PHE A 9 -11.75 5.05 11.29
C PHE A 9 -11.65 3.75 10.47
N CYS A 10 -12.44 2.74 10.83
CA CYS A 10 -12.45 1.45 10.13
C CYS A 10 -12.88 1.61 8.67
N THR A 11 -13.88 2.46 8.40
CA THR A 11 -14.34 2.72 7.02
C THR A 11 -13.26 3.42 6.19
N ALA A 12 -12.60 4.44 6.74
CA ALA A 12 -11.50 5.12 6.06
C ALA A 12 -10.34 4.16 5.73
N CYS A 13 -9.96 3.31 6.67
CA CYS A 13 -8.94 2.28 6.47
C CYS A 13 -9.37 1.25 5.41
N ALA A 14 -10.61 0.76 5.47
CA ALA A 14 -11.13 -0.21 4.51
C ALA A 14 -11.17 0.36 3.09
N VAL A 15 -11.65 1.58 2.92
CA VAL A 15 -11.63 2.28 1.62
C VAL A 15 -10.21 2.43 1.12
N MET A 16 -9.28 2.89 1.97
CA MET A 16 -7.88 3.07 1.60
C MET A 16 -7.22 1.78 1.13
N PHE A 17 -7.48 0.66 1.81
CA PHE A 17 -6.90 -0.64 1.46
C PHE A 17 -7.56 -1.27 0.25
N ALA A 18 -8.86 -1.02 0.03
CA ALA A 18 -9.60 -1.50 -1.14
C ALA A 18 -9.21 -0.76 -2.43
N LEU A 19 -8.73 0.49 -2.32
CA LEU A 19 -8.32 1.26 -3.48
C LEU A 19 -7.15 0.58 -4.22
N PRO A 20 -7.16 0.60 -5.56
CA PRO A 20 -6.07 0.09 -6.36
C PRO A 20 -4.73 0.70 -5.94
N SER A 21 -3.79 -0.16 -5.60
CA SER A 21 -2.50 0.25 -5.07
C SER A 21 -1.38 -0.62 -5.66
N PRO A 22 -0.12 -0.16 -5.63
CA PRO A 22 1.02 -0.99 -6.02
C PRO A 22 1.10 -2.30 -5.22
N LEU A 23 0.67 -2.27 -3.93
CA LEU A 23 0.60 -3.47 -3.09
C LEU A 23 -0.48 -4.44 -3.57
N ALA A 24 -1.71 -3.94 -3.82
CA ALA A 24 -2.81 -4.73 -4.36
C ALA A 24 -2.44 -5.38 -5.70
N PHE A 25 -1.78 -4.61 -6.56
CA PHE A 25 -1.28 -5.12 -7.83
C PHE A 25 -0.22 -6.21 -7.64
N SER A 26 0.76 -6.02 -6.75
CA SER A 26 1.77 -7.03 -6.44
C SER A 26 1.12 -8.31 -5.92
N ALA A 27 0.19 -8.21 -4.97
CA ALA A 27 -0.53 -9.35 -4.41
C ALA A 27 -1.31 -10.12 -5.49
N ALA A 28 -2.06 -9.40 -6.33
CA ALA A 28 -2.81 -9.99 -7.44
C ALA A 28 -1.89 -10.63 -8.50
N SER A 29 -0.77 -9.98 -8.83
CA SER A 29 0.19 -10.48 -9.83
C SER A 29 0.89 -11.75 -9.36
N TYR A 30 1.34 -11.81 -8.10
CA TYR A 30 1.93 -13.02 -7.54
C TYR A 30 0.91 -14.17 -7.49
N SER A 31 -0.33 -13.90 -7.08
CA SER A 31 -1.39 -14.90 -7.04
C SER A 31 -1.74 -15.41 -8.44
N ALA A 32 -1.82 -14.54 -9.45
CA ALA A 32 -2.12 -14.91 -10.83
C ALA A 32 -1.01 -15.75 -11.48
N ILE A 33 0.28 -15.45 -11.19
CA ILE A 33 1.42 -16.11 -11.85
C ILE A 33 1.82 -17.40 -11.12
N ARG A 34 1.78 -17.41 -9.80
CA ARG A 34 2.28 -18.51 -8.94
C ARG A 34 1.21 -19.29 -8.19
N GLY A 35 -0.04 -18.85 -8.34
CA GLY A 35 -1.19 -19.51 -7.73
C GLY A 35 -1.43 -19.11 -6.27
N LYS A 36 -2.48 -19.69 -5.70
CA LYS A 36 -3.04 -19.32 -4.39
C LYS A 36 -2.08 -19.51 -3.20
N ARG A 37 -1.01 -20.30 -3.35
CA ARG A 37 0.00 -20.51 -2.29
C ARG A 37 0.74 -19.24 -1.90
N THR A 38 0.78 -18.24 -2.79
CA THR A 38 1.43 -16.95 -2.52
C THR A 38 0.53 -15.97 -1.74
N VAL A 39 -0.76 -16.26 -1.64
CA VAL A 39 -1.73 -15.38 -0.95
C VAL A 39 -1.31 -15.11 0.50
N LEU A 40 -0.90 -16.15 1.23
CA LEU A 40 -0.45 -15.98 2.61
C LEU A 40 0.79 -15.07 2.69
N ALA A 41 1.80 -15.30 1.85
CA ALA A 41 3.02 -14.49 1.86
C ALA A 41 2.76 -13.04 1.48
N THR A 42 1.89 -12.79 0.48
CA THR A 42 1.55 -11.42 0.05
C THR A 42 0.68 -10.69 1.05
N ALA A 43 -0.33 -11.37 1.61
CA ALA A 43 -1.26 -10.77 2.56
C ALA A 43 -0.58 -10.48 3.91
N THR A 44 0.17 -11.44 4.47
CA THR A 44 0.88 -11.23 5.73
C THR A 44 2.00 -10.20 5.59
N GLY A 45 2.80 -10.27 4.52
CA GLY A 45 3.84 -9.27 4.26
C GLY A 45 3.26 -7.86 4.08
N GLY A 46 2.19 -7.73 3.29
CA GLY A 46 1.51 -6.45 3.10
C GLY A 46 0.86 -5.90 4.36
N ALA A 47 0.13 -6.74 5.11
CA ALA A 47 -0.53 -6.33 6.34
C ALA A 47 0.47 -5.88 7.42
N LEU A 48 1.55 -6.65 7.64
CA LEU A 48 2.62 -6.27 8.55
C LEU A 48 3.34 -4.99 8.09
N GLY A 49 3.51 -4.79 6.79
CA GLY A 49 4.07 -3.55 6.26
C GLY A 49 3.16 -2.34 6.51
N ILE A 50 1.84 -2.49 6.34
CA ILE A 50 0.86 -1.44 6.63
C ILE A 50 0.85 -1.09 8.13
N THR A 51 0.85 -2.11 9.00
CA THR A 51 0.90 -1.88 10.45
C THR A 51 2.22 -1.23 10.89
N THR A 52 3.35 -1.59 10.28
CA THR A 52 4.63 -0.89 10.51
C THR A 52 4.55 0.58 10.10
N ALA A 53 3.97 0.88 8.93
CA ALA A 53 3.76 2.27 8.51
C ALA A 53 2.87 3.05 9.48
N MET A 54 1.83 2.42 10.03
CA MET A 54 0.97 3.00 11.07
C MET A 54 1.75 3.25 12.37
N THR A 55 2.56 2.28 12.83
CA THR A 55 3.39 2.45 14.03
C THR A 55 4.36 3.63 13.88
N LEU A 56 5.00 3.75 12.72
CA LEU A 56 5.88 4.89 12.44
C LEU A 56 5.12 6.22 12.43
N ALA A 57 3.89 6.26 11.94
CA ALA A 57 3.05 7.45 11.96
C ALA A 57 2.51 7.76 13.38
N ALA A 58 2.34 6.75 14.22
CA ALA A 58 1.88 6.92 15.60
C ALA A 58 2.90 7.68 16.46
N ILE A 59 4.19 7.55 16.19
CA ILE A 59 5.26 8.24 16.95
C ILE A 59 5.04 9.76 16.96
N PRO A 60 5.00 10.47 15.82
CA PRO A 60 4.72 11.90 15.81
C PRO A 60 3.31 12.22 16.29
N THR A 61 2.31 11.35 16.09
CA THR A 61 0.94 11.57 16.56
C THR A 61 0.88 11.66 18.08
N VAL A 62 1.58 10.77 18.80
CA VAL A 62 1.66 10.83 20.26
C VAL A 62 2.37 12.12 20.70
N ALA A 63 3.44 12.52 20.01
CA ALA A 63 4.12 13.79 20.30
C ALA A 63 3.19 15.00 20.08
N PHE A 64 2.37 14.99 19.06
CA PHE A 64 1.38 16.05 18.79
C PHE A 64 0.33 16.17 19.89
N ALA A 65 -0.06 15.06 20.54
CA ALA A 65 -1.05 15.07 21.61
C ALA A 65 -0.63 15.89 22.83
N TYR A 66 0.66 16.22 23.00
CA TYR A 66 1.18 17.10 24.04
C TYR A 66 1.19 18.59 23.66
N LEU A 67 0.81 18.93 22.41
CA LEU A 67 0.78 20.31 21.96
C LEU A 67 -0.46 21.06 22.49
N PRO A 68 -0.41 22.40 22.60
CA PRO A 68 -1.59 23.21 22.91
C PRO A 68 -2.73 22.98 21.91
N LYS A 69 -3.98 23.06 22.39
CA LYS A 69 -5.18 22.78 21.57
C LYS A 69 -5.21 23.55 20.25
N SER A 70 -4.76 24.81 20.24
CA SER A 70 -4.71 25.62 19.02
C SER A 70 -3.83 25.01 17.91
N PHE A 71 -2.73 24.35 18.29
CA PHE A 71 -1.86 23.66 17.34
C PHE A 71 -2.49 22.33 16.87
N LEU A 72 -3.18 21.63 17.77
CA LEU A 72 -3.89 20.40 17.41
C LEU A 72 -4.98 20.66 16.36
N GLU A 73 -5.77 21.70 16.52
CA GLU A 73 -6.80 22.10 15.55
C GLU A 73 -6.18 22.37 14.16
N ILE A 74 -5.03 23.04 14.10
CA ILE A 74 -4.33 23.29 12.83
C ILE A 74 -3.86 21.97 12.21
N ILE A 75 -3.32 21.04 13.01
CA ILE A 75 -2.85 19.73 12.54
C ILE A 75 -4.03 18.89 12.03
N GLU A 76 -5.16 18.90 12.73
CA GLU A 76 -6.38 18.21 12.32
C GLU A 76 -6.90 18.73 10.97
N TRP A 77 -7.04 20.04 10.80
CA TRP A 77 -7.45 20.64 9.54
C TRP A 77 -6.46 20.40 8.40
N ALA A 78 -5.16 20.50 8.68
CA ALA A 78 -4.11 20.20 7.71
C ALA A 78 -4.14 18.70 7.31
N GLY A 79 -4.36 17.81 8.27
CA GLY A 79 -4.52 16.38 8.03
C GLY A 79 -5.74 16.07 7.15
N LEU A 80 -6.88 16.69 7.43
CA LEU A 80 -8.10 16.54 6.64
C LEU A 80 -7.89 17.04 5.19
N GLY A 81 -7.31 18.22 5.04
CA GLY A 81 -6.94 18.77 3.73
C GLY A 81 -5.98 17.86 2.97
N TRP A 82 -4.99 17.30 3.65
CA TRP A 82 -4.07 16.34 3.07
C TRP A 82 -4.77 15.07 2.61
N LEU A 83 -5.68 14.50 3.41
CA LEU A 83 -6.45 13.31 3.02
C LEU A 83 -7.28 13.56 1.76
N MET A 84 -7.92 14.70 1.63
CA MET A 84 -8.67 15.07 0.43
C MET A 84 -7.76 15.15 -0.80
N LEU A 85 -6.63 15.87 -0.71
CA LEU A 85 -5.65 15.96 -1.78
C LEU A 85 -5.05 14.60 -2.13
N PHE A 86 -4.82 13.77 -1.12
CA PHE A 86 -4.28 12.43 -1.27
C PHE A 86 -5.21 11.48 -2.03
N VAL A 87 -6.52 11.52 -1.74
CA VAL A 87 -7.52 10.76 -2.51
C VAL A 87 -7.56 11.21 -3.96
N LEU A 88 -7.58 12.53 -4.20
CA LEU A 88 -7.53 13.09 -5.55
C LEU A 88 -6.26 12.67 -6.29
N TRP A 89 -5.11 12.73 -5.62
CA TRP A 89 -3.83 12.30 -6.20
C TRP A 89 -3.83 10.80 -6.55
N ILE A 90 -4.36 9.94 -5.69
CA ILE A 90 -4.50 8.50 -5.97
C ILE A 90 -5.37 8.26 -7.19
N MET A 91 -6.49 8.96 -7.31
CA MET A 91 -7.40 8.83 -8.45
C MET A 91 -6.78 9.35 -9.75
N ALA A 92 -5.95 10.39 -9.67
CA ALA A 92 -5.26 10.96 -10.82
C ALA A 92 -4.03 10.14 -11.27
N THR A 93 -3.45 9.31 -10.38
CA THR A 93 -2.20 8.60 -10.67
C THR A 93 -2.49 7.20 -11.22
N PRO A 94 -2.15 6.89 -12.47
CA PRO A 94 -2.38 5.57 -13.04
C PRO A 94 -1.49 4.52 -12.37
N VAL A 95 -2.11 3.52 -11.74
CA VAL A 95 -1.44 2.42 -11.02
C VAL A 95 -0.61 1.53 -11.96
N ALA A 96 -0.96 1.46 -13.25
CA ALA A 96 -0.32 0.59 -14.24
C ALA A 96 1.14 0.93 -14.57
N ARG A 97 1.63 2.11 -14.21
CA ARG A 97 3.05 2.47 -14.43
C ARG A 97 4.02 1.73 -13.50
N ALA A 98 3.52 1.21 -12.39
CA ALA A 98 4.36 0.58 -11.38
C ALA A 98 4.53 -0.94 -11.58
N ALA A 99 3.87 -1.52 -12.57
CA ALA A 99 3.68 -2.93 -12.60
C ALA A 99 3.85 -3.51 -14.01
N ASN A 100 5.06 -3.93 -14.29
CA ASN A 100 5.32 -4.86 -15.39
C ASN A 100 4.77 -6.24 -14.98
N ALA A 101 3.52 -6.52 -15.35
CA ALA A 101 2.87 -7.81 -15.11
C ALA A 101 3.56 -8.98 -15.83
N ASP A 102 4.40 -8.70 -16.83
CA ASP A 102 5.15 -9.66 -17.63
C ASP A 102 6.61 -9.82 -17.17
N ASN A 103 6.93 -9.51 -15.92
CA ASN A 103 8.29 -9.64 -15.45
C ASN A 103 8.58 -11.11 -15.09
N ASP A 104 9.33 -11.82 -15.93
CA ASP A 104 9.82 -13.20 -15.69
C ASP A 104 10.51 -13.38 -14.33
N ASN A 105 11.00 -12.28 -13.74
CA ASN A 105 11.59 -12.25 -12.41
C ASN A 105 10.62 -12.64 -11.28
N LEU A 106 9.30 -12.61 -11.52
CA LEU A 106 8.30 -13.00 -10.52
C LEU A 106 8.22 -14.53 -10.34
N ARG A 107 8.57 -15.31 -11.38
CA ARG A 107 8.45 -16.77 -11.38
C ARG A 107 9.46 -17.46 -10.46
N GLY A 108 10.66 -16.92 -10.32
CA GLY A 108 11.76 -17.52 -9.55
C GLY A 108 11.80 -17.17 -8.05
N LYS A 109 10.96 -16.25 -7.55
CA LYS A 109 11.06 -15.77 -6.18
C LYS A 109 10.54 -16.78 -5.16
N THR A 110 11.25 -16.96 -4.04
CA THR A 110 10.79 -17.73 -2.89
C THR A 110 9.62 -17.05 -2.18
N LEU A 111 8.84 -17.78 -1.37
CA LEU A 111 7.74 -17.20 -0.59
C LEU A 111 8.23 -16.10 0.37
N GLY A 112 9.43 -16.30 0.98
CA GLY A 112 10.05 -15.29 1.82
C GLY A 112 10.45 -14.02 1.06
N ALA A 113 10.90 -14.14 -0.18
CA ALA A 113 11.19 -12.98 -1.01
C ALA A 113 9.92 -12.22 -1.39
N ILE A 114 8.83 -12.93 -1.67
CA ILE A 114 7.50 -12.34 -1.94
C ILE A 114 6.99 -11.58 -0.72
N PHE A 115 7.07 -12.21 0.46
CA PHE A 115 6.71 -11.57 1.73
C PHE A 115 7.49 -10.27 1.93
N ARG A 116 8.83 -10.32 1.81
CA ARG A 116 9.70 -9.15 1.97
C ARG A 116 9.38 -8.03 0.98
N ASP A 117 9.11 -8.38 -0.28
CA ASP A 117 8.75 -7.39 -1.30
C ASP A 117 7.43 -6.69 -0.98
N CYS A 118 6.40 -7.46 -0.58
CA CYS A 118 5.10 -6.90 -0.20
C CYS A 118 5.21 -6.06 1.08
N PHE A 119 5.99 -6.53 2.06
CA PHE A 119 6.28 -5.78 3.28
C PHE A 119 6.98 -4.44 2.96
N ALA A 120 8.05 -4.46 2.18
CA ALA A 120 8.79 -3.26 1.81
C ALA A 120 7.94 -2.26 1.03
N VAL A 121 7.10 -2.76 0.10
CA VAL A 121 6.16 -1.91 -0.66
C VAL A 121 5.13 -1.25 0.25
N ALA A 122 4.70 -1.92 1.32
CA ALA A 122 3.73 -1.38 2.26
C ALA A 122 4.37 -0.46 3.31
N ALA A 123 5.51 -0.88 3.91
CA ALA A 123 6.14 -0.17 5.02
C ALA A 123 6.87 1.10 4.59
N PHE A 124 7.60 1.04 3.46
CA PHE A 124 8.52 2.12 3.08
C PHE A 124 7.97 3.06 2.00
N ARG A 125 6.80 2.80 1.44
CA ARG A 125 6.17 3.76 0.54
C ARG A 125 5.40 4.82 1.33
N PRO A 126 5.51 6.10 0.96
CA PRO A 126 4.92 7.21 1.71
C PRO A 126 3.39 7.16 1.76
N ARG A 127 2.75 6.33 0.91
CA ARG A 127 1.31 6.23 0.79
C ARG A 127 0.61 5.89 2.11
N TYR A 128 1.02 4.80 2.78
CA TYR A 128 0.38 4.37 4.03
C TYR A 128 0.82 5.22 5.20
N PHE A 129 2.10 5.57 5.25
CA PHE A 129 2.63 6.45 6.27
C PHE A 129 1.92 7.81 6.29
N SER A 130 1.82 8.49 5.13
CA SER A 130 1.18 9.79 5.04
C SER A 130 -0.33 9.73 5.30
N PHE A 131 -0.99 8.62 4.92
CA PHE A 131 -2.39 8.39 5.25
C PHE A 131 -2.60 8.31 6.76
N PHE A 132 -1.83 7.49 7.47
CA PHE A 132 -1.95 7.36 8.92
C PHE A 132 -1.49 8.61 9.66
N LEU A 133 -0.44 9.30 9.17
CA LEU A 133 0.02 10.56 9.77
C LEU A 133 -1.08 11.64 9.75
N ALA A 134 -1.91 11.65 8.72
CA ALA A 134 -3.03 12.58 8.60
C ALA A 134 -4.30 12.09 9.31
N LEU A 135 -4.49 10.77 9.41
CA LEU A 135 -5.69 10.18 9.99
C LEU A 135 -5.63 10.09 11.52
N LEU A 136 -4.51 9.62 12.08
CA LEU A 136 -4.39 9.32 13.51
C LEU A 136 -4.64 10.53 14.43
N PRO A 137 -4.17 11.76 14.14
CA PRO A 137 -4.44 12.92 14.98
C PRO A 137 -5.93 13.21 15.18
N GLN A 138 -6.78 12.81 14.21
CA GLN A 138 -8.24 13.00 14.28
C GLN A 138 -8.89 12.16 15.40
N PHE A 139 -8.21 11.12 15.89
CA PHE A 139 -8.75 10.12 16.82
C PHE A 139 -8.03 10.11 18.16
N VAL A 140 -6.85 10.69 18.26
CA VAL A 140 -6.03 10.77 19.49
C VAL A 140 -6.14 12.15 20.09
N SER A 141 -7.17 12.35 20.93
CA SER A 141 -7.46 13.66 21.52
C SER A 141 -6.75 13.90 22.85
N GLN A 142 -6.32 12.84 23.55
CA GLN A 142 -5.68 12.95 24.87
C GLN A 142 -4.44 12.04 24.96
N PRO A 143 -3.33 12.55 25.52
CA PRO A 143 -2.10 11.77 25.67
C PRO A 143 -2.26 10.52 26.55
N ALA A 144 -3.12 10.59 27.57
CA ALA A 144 -3.33 9.49 28.52
C ALA A 144 -3.88 8.22 27.83
N ASP A 145 -4.77 8.38 26.88
CA ASP A 145 -5.45 7.26 26.21
C ASP A 145 -4.78 6.90 24.87
N ALA A 146 -3.78 7.67 24.44
CA ALA A 146 -3.17 7.55 23.13
C ALA A 146 -2.63 6.13 22.86
N VAL A 147 -1.93 5.54 23.81
CA VAL A 147 -1.33 4.22 23.66
C VAL A 147 -2.37 3.13 23.53
N GLU A 148 -3.43 3.17 24.35
CA GLU A 148 -4.51 2.18 24.30
C GLU A 148 -5.29 2.29 22.99
N VAL A 149 -5.69 3.51 22.60
CA VAL A 149 -6.39 3.77 21.34
C VAL A 149 -5.57 3.30 20.14
N LEU A 150 -4.27 3.60 20.12
CA LEU A 150 -3.37 3.19 19.05
C LEU A 150 -3.18 1.67 19.01
N ALA A 151 -3.09 0.98 20.15
CA ALA A 151 -2.96 -0.48 20.21
C ALA A 151 -4.21 -1.18 19.64
N ILE A 152 -5.40 -0.69 20.00
CA ILE A 152 -6.66 -1.23 19.47
C ILE A 152 -6.77 -0.92 17.97
N ALA A 153 -6.45 0.31 17.55
CA ALA A 153 -6.46 0.70 16.15
C ALA A 153 -5.48 -0.14 15.31
N GLN A 154 -4.30 -0.45 15.86
CA GLN A 154 -3.28 -1.30 15.23
C GLN A 154 -3.82 -2.71 14.94
N SER A 155 -4.50 -3.32 15.91
CA SER A 155 -5.11 -4.65 15.74
C SER A 155 -6.22 -4.64 14.70
N ALA A 156 -7.08 -3.62 14.71
CA ALA A 156 -8.14 -3.45 13.72
C ALA A 156 -7.58 -3.26 12.30
N VAL A 157 -6.53 -2.44 12.15
CA VAL A 157 -5.84 -2.22 10.86
C VAL A 157 -5.19 -3.51 10.36
N LEU A 158 -4.55 -4.28 11.24
CA LEU A 158 -3.95 -5.57 10.87
C LEU A 158 -5.00 -6.53 10.30
N ILE A 159 -6.13 -6.69 11.00
CA ILE A 159 -7.22 -7.58 10.58
C ILE A 159 -7.83 -7.09 9.27
N ALA A 160 -8.16 -5.81 9.16
CA ALA A 160 -8.73 -5.23 7.95
C ALA A 160 -7.79 -5.37 6.74
N ALA A 161 -6.50 -5.09 6.94
CA ALA A 161 -5.50 -5.23 5.89
C ALA A 161 -5.35 -6.69 5.44
N LEU A 162 -5.31 -7.65 6.37
CA LEU A 162 -5.25 -9.08 6.05
C LEU A 162 -6.45 -9.51 5.22
N VAL A 163 -7.66 -9.19 5.67
CA VAL A 163 -8.91 -9.60 4.99
C VAL A 163 -8.96 -9.02 3.58
N ILE A 164 -8.66 -7.74 3.42
CA ILE A 164 -8.73 -7.06 2.12
C ILE A 164 -7.64 -7.58 1.18
N LEU A 165 -6.40 -7.75 1.65
CA LEU A 165 -5.31 -8.25 0.81
C LEU A 165 -5.51 -9.71 0.40
N VAL A 166 -6.05 -10.55 1.29
CA VAL A 166 -6.46 -11.92 0.95
C VAL A 166 -7.52 -11.87 -0.15
N GLY A 167 -8.56 -11.04 0.02
CA GLY A 167 -9.58 -10.85 -1.02
C GLY A 167 -8.99 -10.41 -2.36
N GLN A 168 -8.13 -9.41 -2.37
CA GLN A 168 -7.48 -8.92 -3.59
C GLN A 168 -6.61 -9.98 -4.27
N ALA A 169 -5.92 -10.82 -3.51
CA ALA A 169 -5.10 -11.89 -4.04
C ALA A 169 -5.93 -13.08 -4.53
N LEU A 170 -7.04 -13.43 -3.86
CA LEU A 170 -7.95 -14.50 -4.29
C LEU A 170 -8.72 -14.11 -5.56
N PHE A 171 -9.16 -12.86 -5.65
CA PHE A 171 -9.86 -12.31 -6.82
C PHE A 171 -8.90 -11.62 -7.81
N ALA A 172 -7.67 -12.13 -7.92
CA ALA A 172 -6.61 -11.56 -8.75
C ALA A 172 -7.04 -11.22 -10.20
N PRO A 173 -7.77 -12.08 -10.95
CA PRO A 173 -8.19 -11.73 -12.32
C PRO A 173 -9.08 -10.51 -12.39
N SER A 174 -10.07 -10.42 -11.48
CA SER A 174 -11.00 -9.29 -11.40
C SER A 174 -10.29 -8.02 -10.97
N MET A 175 -9.36 -8.11 -10.00
CA MET A 175 -8.57 -7.00 -9.52
C MET A 175 -7.64 -6.45 -10.61
N LEU A 176 -6.96 -7.31 -11.35
CA LEU A 176 -6.13 -6.90 -12.48
C LEU A 176 -6.93 -6.27 -13.61
N ALA A 177 -8.15 -6.77 -13.88
CA ALA A 177 -9.07 -6.18 -14.86
C ALA A 177 -9.52 -4.78 -14.41
N LEU A 178 -9.85 -4.59 -13.13
CA LEU A 178 -10.21 -3.30 -12.54
C LEU A 178 -9.06 -2.29 -12.67
N ILE A 179 -7.86 -2.70 -12.28
CA ILE A 179 -6.66 -1.85 -12.37
C ILE A 179 -6.39 -1.44 -13.82
N ARG A 180 -6.53 -2.36 -14.78
CA ARG A 180 -6.38 -2.06 -16.20
C ARG A 180 -7.41 -1.06 -16.69
N ARG A 181 -8.67 -1.18 -16.27
CA ARG A 181 -9.75 -0.22 -16.60
C ARG A 181 -9.45 1.17 -16.06
N MET A 182 -9.07 1.28 -14.79
CA MET A 182 -8.75 2.57 -14.15
C MET A 182 -7.50 3.22 -14.74
N SER A 183 -6.58 2.44 -15.28
CA SER A 183 -5.37 2.95 -15.95
C SER A 183 -5.63 3.50 -17.35
N GLY A 184 -6.89 3.56 -17.79
CA GLY A 184 -7.31 4.23 -19.03
C GLY A 184 -6.78 3.64 -20.32
N GLY A 185 -6.46 2.34 -20.35
CA GLY A 185 -6.11 1.63 -21.60
C GLY A 185 -4.97 2.25 -22.42
N LYS A 186 -4.25 3.25 -21.90
CA LYS A 186 -3.12 3.87 -22.60
C LYS A 186 -2.04 2.82 -22.81
N LYS A 187 -2.04 2.22 -24.01
CA LYS A 187 -0.93 1.40 -24.48
C LYS A 187 0.35 2.15 -24.21
N VAL A 188 1.25 1.59 -23.40
CA VAL A 188 2.58 2.12 -23.19
C VAL A 188 3.18 2.35 -24.56
N LYS A 189 3.49 3.61 -24.89
CA LYS A 189 4.05 3.96 -26.22
C LYS A 189 5.28 3.07 -26.45
N PRO A 190 5.44 2.47 -27.64
CA PRO A 190 6.49 1.49 -27.93
C PRO A 190 7.92 2.00 -27.68
N LYS A 191 8.11 3.30 -27.52
CA LYS A 191 9.40 3.93 -27.25
C LYS A 191 10.14 3.40 -26.02
N TYR A 192 9.42 2.96 -24.96
CA TYR A 192 10.04 2.38 -23.77
C TYR A 192 10.35 0.88 -23.90
N ARG A 193 9.64 0.20 -24.80
CA ARG A 193 9.88 -1.22 -25.08
C ARG A 193 11.21 -1.43 -25.80
N THR A 194 11.61 -0.48 -26.64
CA THR A 194 12.86 -0.55 -27.42
C THR A 194 14.10 -0.42 -26.55
N TYR A 195 14.08 0.43 -25.51
CA TYR A 195 15.22 0.57 -24.58
C TYR A 195 15.41 -0.67 -23.70
N PHE A 196 14.33 -1.34 -23.32
CA PHE A 196 14.40 -2.57 -22.52
C PHE A 196 14.87 -3.78 -23.34
N ILE A 197 14.50 -3.85 -24.62
CA ILE A 197 14.93 -4.92 -25.54
C ILE A 197 16.42 -4.74 -25.89
N SER A 198 16.89 -3.51 -26.10
CA SER A 198 18.30 -3.24 -26.39
C SER A 198 19.22 -3.57 -25.21
N GLY A 199 18.79 -3.26 -23.96
CA GLY A 199 19.54 -3.65 -22.76
C GLY A 199 19.66 -5.16 -22.59
N ARG A 200 18.63 -5.94 -22.92
CA ARG A 200 18.66 -7.41 -22.90
C ARG A 200 19.50 -8.00 -24.03
N ALA A 201 19.44 -7.42 -25.22
CA ALA A 201 20.27 -7.84 -26.36
C ALA A 201 21.76 -7.62 -26.09
N VAL A 202 22.12 -6.49 -25.46
CA VAL A 202 23.50 -6.19 -25.06
C VAL A 202 23.98 -7.17 -23.96
N SER A 203 23.16 -7.47 -22.94
CA SER A 203 23.53 -8.40 -21.87
C SER A 203 23.63 -9.87 -22.36
N ALA A 204 22.80 -10.28 -23.31
CA ALA A 204 22.87 -11.59 -23.96
C ALA A 204 24.07 -11.70 -24.90
N GLY A 205 24.44 -10.63 -25.60
CA GLY A 205 25.64 -10.53 -26.40
C GLY A 205 26.92 -10.63 -25.57
N TYR A 206 26.97 -9.95 -24.43
CA TYR A 206 28.14 -10.00 -23.53
C TYR A 206 28.39 -11.39 -22.94
N ARG A 207 27.34 -12.16 -22.63
CA ARG A 207 27.47 -13.54 -22.16
C ARG A 207 28.00 -14.51 -23.22
N ARG A 208 27.77 -14.23 -24.51
CA ARG A 208 28.32 -15.05 -25.61
C ARG A 208 29.79 -14.76 -25.96
N ILE A 209 30.26 -13.56 -25.61
CA ILE A 209 31.65 -13.16 -25.85
C ILE A 209 32.57 -13.58 -24.69
N ALA A 210 31.99 -13.75 -23.49
CA ALA A 210 32.71 -14.12 -22.25
C ALA A 210 32.73 -15.66 -21.98
N ALA A 211 32.13 -16.49 -22.86
CA ALA A 211 32.18 -17.94 -22.84
C ALA A 211 33.01 -18.48 -24.02
#